data_927c61518cef706dfd20856710953818
#
_entry.id   927c61518cef706dfd20856710953818
#
_cell.length_a   1.000
_cell.length_b   1.000
_cell.length_c   1.000
_cell.angle_alpha   90.00
_cell.angle_beta   90.00
_cell.angle_gamma   90.00
#
_symmetry.space_group_name_H-M   'P 1'
#
loop_
_entity.id
_entity.type
_entity.pdbx_description
1 polymer ?
#
loop_
_entity_poly.entity_id
_entity_poly.type
_entity_poly.pdbx_seq_one_letter_code
_entity_poly.pdbx_strand_id
1 'polypeptide(L)'
;FLARPARRYCRHSLVITRNEESRAILNRLGIPTELGTDTAWTFEPLGPEYGRAVLREAGWDERRPVLIVCPINPYWWPVKPSLWKYAVHALTGAYRESHYRTIYFHRWGPDVVARYERYLAALAEAIRAFRERSGVFPVLIAMEMLDRDACHRLSERLGGVPVFTSEHYDMYQLVSILRCGQFMVSSRYHGIVCSMPAGVVSAGVTMDERIRNLMHERGHAHLLLEVDDPELAEKLLTVLTTLEREQEAVREDIWRTVVRNLKLMARMGTYFEESLHRCYPEFPVRRGFLSWEDYLPPLSQTLRRLLEEYDVQESTGARETSRQRHGGSEGQERTSPVKPPTGIIRAPGGFGSSSERANRDELP
;
A
#
# COMPACT_ATOMS: atom_id res chain seq x y z
N PHE A 1 23.78 -12.09 0.20
CA PHE A 1 23.44 -13.50 0.50
C PHE A 1 22.17 -13.95 -0.25
N LEU A 2 21.07 -13.21 -0.19
CA LEU A 2 19.77 -13.59 -0.79
C LEU A 2 19.70 -13.45 -2.33
N ALA A 3 20.58 -12.69 -2.97
CA ALA A 3 20.52 -12.42 -4.41
C ALA A 3 20.66 -13.68 -5.29
N ARG A 4 21.52 -14.64 -4.90
CA ARG A 4 21.72 -15.88 -5.65
C ARG A 4 20.49 -16.80 -5.63
N PRO A 5 19.92 -17.14 -4.47
CA PRO A 5 18.69 -17.93 -4.44
C PRO A 5 17.51 -17.19 -5.10
N ALA A 6 17.37 -15.89 -4.90
CA ALA A 6 16.33 -15.13 -5.57
C ALA A 6 16.42 -15.24 -7.11
N ARG A 7 17.61 -15.03 -7.70
CA ARG A 7 17.82 -15.22 -9.15
C ARG A 7 17.49 -16.64 -9.59
N ARG A 8 17.90 -17.67 -8.81
CA ARG A 8 17.69 -19.07 -9.18
C ARG A 8 16.20 -19.42 -9.26
N TYR A 9 15.42 -18.99 -8.28
CA TYR A 9 14.02 -19.38 -8.18
C TYR A 9 13.05 -18.44 -8.92
N CYS A 10 13.35 -17.15 -8.99
CA CYS A 10 12.45 -16.17 -9.60
C CYS A 10 12.63 -15.99 -11.11
N ARG A 11 13.77 -16.40 -11.70
CA ARG A 11 14.03 -16.17 -13.14
C ARG A 11 13.07 -16.87 -14.10
N HIS A 12 12.38 -17.92 -13.64
CA HIS A 12 11.41 -18.69 -14.41
C HIS A 12 9.97 -18.48 -13.91
N SER A 13 9.78 -17.53 -13.02
CA SER A 13 8.48 -17.20 -12.45
C SER A 13 7.99 -15.87 -13.00
N LEU A 14 6.69 -15.70 -13.12
CA LEU A 14 6.09 -14.39 -13.24
C LEU A 14 6.25 -13.66 -11.90
N VAL A 15 6.99 -12.56 -11.91
CA VAL A 15 7.20 -11.72 -10.73
C VAL A 15 6.55 -10.37 -11.00
N ILE A 16 5.51 -10.06 -10.24
CA ILE A 16 4.81 -8.78 -10.30
C ILE A 16 5.12 -8.02 -9.02
N THR A 17 5.68 -6.82 -9.16
CA THR A 17 6.02 -5.97 -8.02
C THR A 17 4.93 -4.95 -7.75
N ARG A 18 4.74 -4.60 -6.49
CA ARG A 18 3.71 -3.66 -6.07
C ARG A 18 4.06 -2.20 -6.36
N ASN A 19 5.33 -1.88 -6.54
CA ASN A 19 5.83 -0.52 -6.77
C ASN A 19 7.11 -0.52 -7.61
N GLU A 20 7.44 0.63 -8.18
CA GLU A 20 8.62 0.82 -9.03
C GLU A 20 9.95 0.61 -8.31
N GLU A 21 10.05 0.92 -7.03
CA GLU A 21 11.28 0.71 -6.26
C GLU A 21 11.63 -0.77 -6.15
N SER A 22 10.64 -1.61 -5.79
CA SER A 22 10.82 -3.07 -5.76
C SER A 22 11.18 -3.61 -7.13
N ARG A 23 10.54 -3.10 -8.20
CA ARG A 23 10.84 -3.42 -9.59
C ARG A 23 12.30 -3.09 -9.92
N ALA A 24 12.74 -1.88 -9.61
CA ALA A 24 14.11 -1.45 -9.87
C ALA A 24 15.15 -2.31 -9.10
N ILE A 25 14.85 -2.71 -7.85
CA ILE A 25 15.73 -3.59 -7.07
C ILE A 25 15.85 -4.96 -7.72
N LEU A 26 14.74 -5.59 -8.09
CA LEU A 26 14.72 -6.92 -8.68
C LEU A 26 15.34 -6.95 -10.09
N ASN A 27 15.08 -5.93 -10.91
CA ASN A 27 15.68 -5.78 -12.23
C ASN A 27 17.20 -5.63 -12.13
N ARG A 28 17.73 -4.87 -11.15
CA ARG A 28 19.19 -4.81 -10.88
C ARG A 28 19.77 -6.16 -10.48
N LEU A 29 18.98 -7.02 -9.88
CA LEU A 29 19.36 -8.40 -9.58
C LEU A 29 19.24 -9.33 -10.79
N GLY A 30 18.82 -8.86 -11.95
CA GLY A 30 18.62 -9.66 -13.16
C GLY A 30 17.39 -10.57 -13.08
N ILE A 31 16.38 -10.17 -12.32
CA ILE A 31 15.09 -10.84 -12.21
C ILE A 31 14.09 -9.99 -12.98
N PRO A 32 13.59 -10.46 -14.15
CA PRO A 32 12.56 -9.74 -14.91
C PRO A 32 11.29 -9.60 -14.06
N THR A 33 10.73 -8.38 -14.04
CA THR A 33 9.54 -8.09 -13.24
C THR A 33 8.58 -7.18 -13.98
N GLU A 34 7.30 -7.43 -13.79
CA GLU A 34 6.23 -6.55 -14.22
C GLU A 34 5.82 -5.62 -13.08
N LEU A 35 5.29 -4.46 -13.45
CA LEU A 35 4.72 -3.52 -12.48
C LEU A 35 3.25 -3.84 -12.26
N GLY A 36 2.89 -4.00 -11.02
CA GLY A 36 1.52 -4.12 -10.53
C GLY A 36 1.25 -3.13 -9.41
N THR A 37 0.31 -3.49 -8.56
CA THR A 37 -0.11 -2.70 -7.40
C THR A 37 -0.52 -3.62 -6.25
N ASP A 38 -0.96 -3.03 -5.15
CA ASP A 38 -1.61 -3.76 -4.06
C ASP A 38 -2.99 -4.28 -4.51
N THR A 39 -3.46 -5.37 -3.93
CA THR A 39 -4.78 -5.96 -4.24
C THR A 39 -5.91 -5.40 -3.38
N ALA A 40 -5.60 -4.54 -2.42
CA ALA A 40 -6.60 -3.96 -1.52
C ALA A 40 -7.49 -2.88 -2.16
N TRP A 41 -7.20 -2.44 -3.37
CA TRP A 41 -7.97 -1.40 -4.07
C TRP A 41 -9.43 -1.77 -4.34
N THR A 42 -9.72 -3.07 -4.46
CA THR A 42 -11.07 -3.59 -4.67
C THR A 42 -11.72 -4.11 -3.38
N PHE A 43 -11.07 -3.88 -2.22
CA PHE A 43 -11.64 -4.30 -0.95
C PHE A 43 -12.93 -3.54 -0.65
N GLU A 44 -14.01 -4.28 -0.43
CA GLU A 44 -15.32 -3.70 -0.12
C GLU A 44 -15.72 -4.02 1.31
N PRO A 45 -15.86 -3.00 2.17
CA PRO A 45 -16.27 -3.17 3.57
C PRO A 45 -17.78 -3.39 3.70
N LEU A 46 -18.25 -3.48 4.93
CA LEU A 46 -19.68 -3.31 5.23
C LEU A 46 -20.14 -1.93 4.79
N GLY A 47 -21.42 -1.79 4.49
CA GLY A 47 -22.00 -0.53 4.05
C GLY A 47 -21.73 0.64 5.00
N PRO A 48 -21.79 1.90 4.50
CA PRO A 48 -21.41 3.08 5.29
C PRO A 48 -22.27 3.28 6.55
N GLU A 49 -23.48 2.75 6.55
CA GLU A 49 -24.38 2.85 7.71
C GLU A 49 -23.87 2.08 8.93
N TYR A 50 -23.12 0.98 8.70
CA TYR A 50 -22.48 0.25 9.79
C TYR A 50 -21.46 1.12 10.54
N GLY A 51 -20.52 1.71 9.79
CA GLY A 51 -19.50 2.59 10.38
C GLY A 51 -20.10 3.78 11.11
N ARG A 52 -21.13 4.42 10.51
CA ARG A 52 -21.85 5.52 11.15
C ARG A 52 -22.55 5.10 12.45
N ALA A 53 -23.21 3.94 12.46
CA ALA A 53 -23.87 3.43 13.66
C ALA A 53 -22.87 3.22 14.80
N VAL A 54 -21.74 2.56 14.51
CA VAL A 54 -20.66 2.33 15.49
C VAL A 54 -20.10 3.65 16.04
N LEU A 55 -19.87 4.64 15.17
CA LEU A 55 -19.39 5.95 15.60
C LEU A 55 -20.39 6.71 16.44
N ARG A 56 -21.71 6.63 16.15
CA ARG A 56 -22.78 7.21 16.99
C ARG A 56 -22.80 6.58 18.38
N GLU A 57 -22.72 5.27 18.47
CA GLU A 57 -22.62 4.56 19.74
C GLU A 57 -21.40 4.99 20.55
N ALA A 58 -20.32 5.38 19.87
CA ALA A 58 -19.11 5.93 20.48
C ALA A 58 -19.17 7.44 20.79
N GLY A 59 -20.33 8.10 20.59
CA GLY A 59 -20.56 9.50 20.94
C GLY A 59 -20.33 10.51 19.81
N TRP A 60 -20.28 10.06 18.57
CA TRP A 60 -20.25 10.97 17.42
C TRP A 60 -21.64 11.55 17.13
N ASP A 61 -21.72 12.85 16.94
CA ASP A 61 -22.96 13.59 16.72
C ASP A 61 -23.34 13.77 15.24
N GLU A 62 -22.65 13.10 14.33
CA GLU A 62 -22.78 13.18 12.86
C GLU A 62 -22.51 14.58 12.26
N ARG A 63 -22.22 15.59 13.05
CA ARG A 63 -21.95 16.97 12.62
C ARG A 63 -20.47 17.27 12.56
N ARG A 64 -19.72 16.78 13.54
CA ARG A 64 -18.28 16.98 13.60
C ARG A 64 -17.56 16.12 12.56
N PRO A 65 -16.57 16.69 11.84
CA PRO A 65 -15.72 15.89 10.96
C PRO A 65 -14.99 14.81 11.76
N VAL A 66 -14.93 13.59 11.25
CA VAL A 66 -14.23 12.48 11.90
C VAL A 66 -12.75 12.49 11.50
N LEU A 67 -11.86 12.52 12.50
CA LEU A 67 -10.42 12.32 12.33
C LEU A 67 -10.06 10.88 12.70
N ILE A 68 -9.71 10.08 11.74
CA ILE A 68 -9.20 8.72 11.93
C ILE A 68 -7.71 8.77 12.23
N VAL A 69 -7.28 8.04 13.27
CA VAL A 69 -5.87 7.89 13.58
C VAL A 69 -5.51 6.41 13.71
N CYS A 70 -4.54 5.96 12.92
CA CYS A 70 -4.04 4.59 12.93
C CYS A 70 -2.57 4.57 13.38
N PRO A 71 -2.28 4.69 14.70
CA PRO A 71 -0.93 4.67 15.21
C PRO A 71 -0.39 3.24 15.27
N ILE A 72 0.94 3.12 15.27
CA ILE A 72 1.65 1.85 15.49
C ILE A 72 2.72 2.05 16.54
N ASN A 73 3.38 0.95 16.96
CA ASN A 73 4.71 1.08 17.56
C ASN A 73 5.79 0.93 16.47
N PRO A 74 6.39 2.03 15.99
CA PRO A 74 7.34 1.98 14.88
C PRO A 74 8.70 1.40 15.27
N TYR A 75 8.99 1.27 16.55
CA TYR A 75 10.31 0.90 17.07
C TYR A 75 10.48 -0.60 17.35
N TRP A 76 9.47 -1.39 17.07
CA TRP A 76 9.57 -2.84 17.18
C TRP A 76 10.50 -3.46 16.13
N TRP A 77 10.75 -2.75 15.04
CA TRP A 77 11.62 -3.18 13.96
C TRP A 77 13.00 -2.50 14.04
N PRO A 78 14.11 -3.12 13.58
CA PRO A 78 14.20 -4.47 13.02
C PRO A 78 14.20 -5.57 14.11
N VAL A 79 13.64 -6.70 13.76
CA VAL A 79 13.63 -7.89 14.62
C VAL A 79 15.01 -8.53 14.66
N LYS A 80 15.49 -8.89 15.85
CA LYS A 80 16.74 -9.65 16.03
C LYS A 80 16.41 -11.02 16.58
N PRO A 81 16.57 -12.13 15.81
CA PRO A 81 16.39 -13.47 16.29
C PRO A 81 17.29 -13.75 17.52
N SER A 82 16.71 -14.32 18.56
CA SER A 82 17.41 -14.69 19.79
C SER A 82 16.84 -16.01 20.31
N LEU A 83 17.63 -17.06 20.23
CA LEU A 83 17.25 -18.39 20.73
C LEU A 83 16.93 -18.37 22.22
N TRP A 84 17.63 -17.55 22.99
CA TRP A 84 17.37 -17.38 24.41
C TRP A 84 15.99 -16.78 24.68
N LYS A 85 15.65 -15.69 24.01
CA LYS A 85 14.32 -15.08 24.12
C LYS A 85 13.23 -16.06 23.69
N TYR A 86 13.47 -16.82 22.62
CA TYR A 86 12.57 -17.86 22.16
C TYR A 86 12.33 -18.91 23.27
N ALA A 87 13.40 -19.45 23.86
CA ALA A 87 13.31 -20.46 24.91
C ALA A 87 12.56 -19.93 26.14
N VAL A 88 12.87 -18.71 26.61
CA VAL A 88 12.19 -18.08 27.74
C VAL A 88 10.70 -17.90 27.46
N HIS A 89 10.32 -17.40 26.30
CA HIS A 89 8.92 -17.21 25.93
C HIS A 89 8.17 -18.54 25.74
N ALA A 90 8.84 -19.55 25.22
CA ALA A 90 8.24 -20.89 25.12
C ALA A 90 7.97 -21.50 26.51
N LEU A 91 8.92 -21.38 27.43
CA LEU A 91 8.78 -21.87 28.79
C LEU A 91 7.76 -21.12 29.64
N THR A 92 7.65 -19.82 29.44
CA THR A 92 6.69 -18.97 30.17
C THR A 92 5.28 -19.01 29.58
N GLY A 93 5.06 -19.69 28.46
CA GLY A 93 3.76 -19.74 27.80
C GLY A 93 3.32 -18.43 27.13
N ALA A 94 4.21 -17.46 26.97
CA ALA A 94 3.93 -16.17 26.36
C ALA A 94 3.41 -16.27 24.91
N TYR A 95 3.62 -17.41 24.24
CA TYR A 95 3.03 -17.75 22.95
C TYR A 95 1.50 -17.82 22.95
N ARG A 96 0.90 -18.12 24.09
CA ARG A 96 -0.55 -18.32 24.19
C ARG A 96 -1.32 -17.02 24.11
N GLU A 97 -0.71 -15.92 24.55
CA GLU A 97 -1.41 -14.64 24.68
C GLU A 97 -1.10 -13.66 23.54
N SER A 98 0.04 -13.77 22.88
CA SER A 98 0.43 -12.84 21.83
C SER A 98 1.42 -13.45 20.85
N HIS A 99 0.87 -14.09 19.84
CA HIS A 99 1.57 -14.69 18.71
C HIS A 99 2.68 -13.79 18.14
N TYR A 100 2.41 -12.53 17.92
CA TYR A 100 3.37 -11.59 17.33
C TYR A 100 4.53 -11.21 18.24
N ARG A 101 4.31 -11.05 19.55
CA ARG A 101 5.38 -10.70 20.49
C ARG A 101 6.47 -11.76 20.55
N THR A 102 6.14 -13.01 20.28
CA THR A 102 7.02 -14.14 20.38
C THR A 102 7.76 -14.45 19.10
N ILE A 103 7.09 -14.32 17.94
CA ILE A 103 7.69 -14.61 16.63
C ILE A 103 8.72 -13.54 16.26
N TYR A 104 8.45 -12.27 16.57
CA TYR A 104 9.25 -11.18 16.07
C TYR A 104 10.34 -10.67 17.02
N PHE A 105 10.59 -11.28 18.18
CA PHE A 105 11.72 -10.94 19.05
C PHE A 105 12.03 -9.44 19.11
N HIS A 106 11.02 -8.63 19.41
CA HIS A 106 11.13 -7.18 19.39
C HIS A 106 12.31 -6.66 20.19
N ARG A 107 13.00 -5.69 19.62
CA ARG A 107 13.97 -4.91 20.38
C ARG A 107 13.19 -4.03 21.36
N TRP A 108 13.45 -4.22 22.65
CA TRP A 108 12.87 -3.43 23.71
C TRP A 108 13.94 -3.01 24.69
N GLY A 109 13.97 -1.71 25.03
CA GLY A 109 14.93 -1.13 25.96
C GLY A 109 14.54 0.30 26.29
N PRO A 110 15.16 0.95 27.27
CA PRO A 110 14.81 2.30 27.70
C PRO A 110 14.84 3.34 26.57
N ASP A 111 15.78 3.22 25.65
CA ASP A 111 15.92 4.06 24.47
C ASP A 111 14.72 3.94 23.52
N VAL A 112 14.28 2.71 23.27
CA VAL A 112 13.12 2.41 22.41
C VAL A 112 11.84 2.91 23.06
N VAL A 113 11.68 2.67 24.37
CA VAL A 113 10.53 3.16 25.14
C VAL A 113 10.47 4.68 25.09
N ALA A 114 11.60 5.37 25.33
CA ALA A 114 11.65 6.83 25.31
C ALA A 114 11.30 7.42 23.93
N ARG A 115 11.74 6.78 22.83
CA ARG A 115 11.37 7.20 21.46
C ARG A 115 9.88 6.97 21.19
N TYR A 116 9.35 5.84 21.62
CA TYR A 116 7.94 5.52 21.47
C TYR A 116 7.06 6.50 22.26
N GLU A 117 7.44 6.84 23.49
CA GLU A 117 6.75 7.83 24.30
C GLU A 117 6.74 9.21 23.64
N ARG A 118 7.87 9.66 23.08
CA ARG A 118 7.95 10.93 22.34
C ARG A 118 7.05 10.94 21.11
N TYR A 119 7.04 9.85 20.33
CA TYR A 119 6.15 9.69 19.18
C TYR A 119 4.67 9.80 19.57
N LEU A 120 4.24 9.07 20.61
CA LEU A 120 2.86 9.14 21.09
C LEU A 120 2.50 10.52 21.67
N ALA A 121 3.43 11.15 22.34
CA ALA A 121 3.25 12.51 22.87
C ALA A 121 3.06 13.53 21.74
N ALA A 122 3.89 13.46 20.69
CA ALA A 122 3.80 14.33 19.53
C ALA A 122 2.46 14.15 18.78
N LEU A 123 2.03 12.91 18.58
CA LEU A 123 0.71 12.64 18.00
C LEU A 123 -0.42 13.24 18.87
N ALA A 124 -0.37 13.03 20.19
CA ALA A 124 -1.40 13.53 21.10
C ALA A 124 -1.46 15.06 21.11
N GLU A 125 -0.31 15.75 21.08
CA GLU A 125 -0.22 17.20 21.03
C GLU A 125 -0.86 17.76 19.76
N ALA A 126 -0.45 17.26 18.59
CA ALA A 126 -0.98 17.71 17.30
C ALA A 126 -2.49 17.44 17.17
N ILE A 127 -2.96 16.27 17.61
CA ILE A 127 -4.38 15.89 17.53
C ILE A 127 -5.22 16.77 18.46
N ARG A 128 -4.75 17.06 19.68
CA ARG A 128 -5.44 17.98 20.60
C ARG A 128 -5.55 19.38 20.01
N ALA A 129 -4.45 19.95 19.54
CA ALA A 129 -4.44 21.27 18.94
C ALA A 129 -5.37 21.34 17.70
N PHE A 130 -5.36 20.31 16.85
CA PHE A 130 -6.24 20.24 15.70
C PHE A 130 -7.72 20.10 16.11
N ARG A 131 -8.02 19.25 17.12
CA ARG A 131 -9.38 19.10 17.68
C ARG A 131 -9.92 20.41 18.27
N GLU A 132 -9.10 21.15 19.00
CA GLU A 132 -9.49 22.43 19.58
C GLU A 132 -9.78 23.48 18.52
N ARG A 133 -9.03 23.47 17.41
CA ARG A 133 -9.21 24.42 16.33
C ARG A 133 -10.37 24.07 15.39
N SER A 134 -10.47 22.83 14.97
CA SER A 134 -11.36 22.39 13.87
C SER A 134 -12.58 21.61 14.35
N GLY A 135 -12.71 21.38 15.67
CA GLY A 135 -13.86 20.69 16.26
C GLY A 135 -14.02 19.22 15.86
N VAL A 136 -12.97 18.57 15.31
CA VAL A 136 -13.04 17.20 14.84
C VAL A 136 -13.37 16.20 15.96
N PHE A 137 -13.97 15.08 15.57
CA PHE A 137 -14.19 13.91 16.43
C PHE A 137 -13.08 12.89 16.16
N PRO A 138 -12.05 12.79 17.02
CA PRO A 138 -10.96 11.84 16.82
C PRO A 138 -11.37 10.43 17.24
N VAL A 139 -10.98 9.44 16.43
CA VAL A 139 -11.11 8.01 16.73
C VAL A 139 -9.83 7.28 16.40
N LEU A 140 -9.48 6.26 17.16
CA LEU A 140 -8.27 5.48 16.99
C LEU A 140 -8.61 4.09 16.47
N ILE A 141 -7.88 3.63 15.46
CA ILE A 141 -8.12 2.32 14.86
C ILE A 141 -6.85 1.48 14.87
N ALA A 142 -6.90 0.35 15.59
CA ALA A 142 -5.88 -0.68 15.60
C ALA A 142 -6.18 -1.70 14.50
N MET A 143 -5.56 -1.53 13.34
CA MET A 143 -5.73 -2.40 12.17
C MET A 143 -5.22 -3.82 12.40
N GLU A 144 -4.26 -3.97 13.30
CA GLU A 144 -3.69 -5.25 13.74
C GLU A 144 -3.64 -5.29 15.27
N MET A 145 -3.58 -6.51 15.83
CA MET A 145 -3.44 -6.71 17.28
C MET A 145 -2.21 -5.99 17.87
N LEU A 146 -1.15 -5.85 17.08
CA LEU A 146 0.05 -5.11 17.48
C LEU A 146 -0.19 -3.62 17.72
N ASP A 147 -1.20 -3.04 17.11
CA ASP A 147 -1.48 -1.60 17.20
C ASP A 147 -2.29 -1.24 18.43
N ARG A 148 -2.89 -2.24 19.09
CA ARG A 148 -3.77 -2.06 20.25
C ARG A 148 -3.12 -1.22 21.34
N ASP A 149 -1.87 -1.54 21.71
CA ASP A 149 -1.15 -0.79 22.74
C ASP A 149 -0.97 0.68 22.35
N ALA A 150 -0.59 0.96 21.12
CA ALA A 150 -0.43 2.33 20.63
C ALA A 150 -1.75 3.11 20.67
N CYS A 151 -2.85 2.48 20.28
CA CYS A 151 -4.17 3.11 20.32
C CYS A 151 -4.62 3.39 21.75
N HIS A 152 -4.52 2.44 22.66
CA HIS A 152 -4.95 2.66 24.06
C HIS A 152 -4.12 3.75 24.74
N ARG A 153 -2.80 3.71 24.62
CA ARG A 153 -1.92 4.74 25.21
C ARG A 153 -2.14 6.12 24.61
N LEU A 154 -2.44 6.19 23.30
CA LEU A 154 -2.78 7.47 22.67
C LEU A 154 -4.16 7.95 23.11
N SER A 155 -5.15 7.06 23.25
CA SER A 155 -6.49 7.38 23.76
C SER A 155 -6.43 7.98 25.17
N GLU A 156 -5.67 7.38 26.08
CA GLU A 156 -5.45 7.91 27.44
C GLU A 156 -4.89 9.34 27.40
N ARG A 157 -3.91 9.62 26.50
CA ARG A 157 -3.35 10.97 26.34
C ARG A 157 -4.35 11.98 25.77
N LEU A 158 -5.34 11.50 25.01
CA LEU A 158 -6.37 12.33 24.38
C LEU A 158 -7.66 12.47 25.22
N GLY A 159 -7.66 11.95 26.47
CA GLY A 159 -8.79 12.04 27.38
C GLY A 159 -9.88 10.98 27.13
N GLY A 160 -9.50 9.81 26.62
CA GLY A 160 -10.42 8.68 26.44
C GLY A 160 -11.20 8.71 25.13
N VAL A 161 -10.57 9.07 24.02
CA VAL A 161 -11.21 8.99 22.68
C VAL A 161 -11.49 7.54 22.28
N PRO A 162 -12.54 7.27 21.46
CA PRO A 162 -12.90 5.91 21.06
C PRO A 162 -11.78 5.15 20.39
N VAL A 163 -11.66 3.85 20.70
CA VAL A 163 -10.68 2.92 20.14
C VAL A 163 -11.39 1.72 19.52
N PHE A 164 -11.12 1.45 18.24
CA PHE A 164 -11.63 0.28 17.55
C PHE A 164 -10.47 -0.64 17.19
N THR A 165 -10.55 -1.92 17.56
CA THR A 165 -9.44 -2.87 17.43
C THR A 165 -9.82 -4.09 16.63
N SER A 166 -8.86 -4.67 15.91
CA SER A 166 -9.03 -5.95 15.20
C SER A 166 -9.25 -7.16 16.12
N GLU A 167 -9.26 -6.95 17.43
CA GLU A 167 -9.70 -7.94 18.42
C GLU A 167 -11.23 -8.11 18.46
N HIS A 168 -11.96 -7.00 18.25
CA HIS A 168 -13.41 -6.96 18.37
C HIS A 168 -14.13 -6.71 17.05
N TYR A 169 -13.41 -6.22 16.05
CA TYR A 169 -13.93 -5.86 14.73
C TYR A 169 -13.12 -6.58 13.63
N ASP A 170 -13.79 -7.20 12.71
CA ASP A 170 -13.13 -7.72 11.51
C ASP A 170 -12.74 -6.61 10.52
N MET A 171 -12.05 -6.97 9.45
CA MET A 171 -11.59 -5.99 8.45
C MET A 171 -12.74 -5.30 7.73
N TYR A 172 -13.87 -5.98 7.50
CA TYR A 172 -15.03 -5.39 6.84
C TYR A 172 -15.66 -4.30 7.71
N GLN A 173 -15.71 -4.55 9.00
CA GLN A 173 -16.20 -3.62 10.03
C GLN A 173 -15.26 -2.43 10.22
N LEU A 174 -13.96 -2.69 10.42
CA LEU A 174 -12.95 -1.64 10.61
C LEU A 174 -12.86 -0.70 9.40
N VAL A 175 -12.87 -1.24 8.18
CA VAL A 175 -12.80 -0.40 6.98
C VAL A 175 -14.09 0.39 6.77
N SER A 176 -15.26 -0.13 7.18
CA SER A 176 -16.49 0.66 7.21
C SER A 176 -16.36 1.89 8.12
N ILE A 177 -15.75 1.73 9.30
CA ILE A 177 -15.47 2.85 10.22
C ILE A 177 -14.42 3.80 9.61
N LEU A 178 -13.32 3.29 9.04
CA LEU A 178 -12.29 4.08 8.36
C LEU A 178 -12.89 5.00 7.28
N ARG A 179 -13.82 4.47 6.49
CA ARG A 179 -14.46 5.21 5.39
C ARG A 179 -15.44 6.30 5.85
N CYS A 180 -15.77 6.36 7.15
CA CYS A 180 -16.51 7.47 7.73
C CYS A 180 -15.62 8.68 8.06
N GLY A 181 -14.29 8.53 7.97
CA GLY A 181 -13.35 9.62 8.20
C GLY A 181 -13.44 10.71 7.15
N GLN A 182 -13.30 11.96 7.60
CA GLN A 182 -13.02 13.08 6.71
C GLN A 182 -11.52 13.29 6.60
N PHE A 183 -10.82 13.15 7.71
CA PHE A 183 -9.36 13.26 7.81
C PHE A 183 -8.78 11.98 8.36
N MET A 184 -7.53 11.68 7.98
CA MET A 184 -6.79 10.54 8.51
C MET A 184 -5.32 10.88 8.76
N VAL A 185 -4.80 10.38 9.89
CA VAL A 185 -3.37 10.26 10.16
C VAL A 185 -3.05 8.78 10.32
N SER A 186 -2.19 8.24 9.48
CA SER A 186 -1.95 6.79 9.52
C SER A 186 -0.48 6.42 9.42
N SER A 187 -0.07 5.51 10.28
CA SER A 187 1.18 4.76 10.19
C SER A 187 0.95 3.34 9.64
N ARG A 188 -0.28 3.05 9.18
CA ARG A 188 -0.66 1.79 8.52
C ARG A 188 -1.02 2.02 7.07
N TYR A 189 -0.29 1.36 6.16
CA TYR A 189 -0.50 1.45 4.72
C TYR A 189 -1.94 1.10 4.31
N HIS A 190 -2.46 -0.04 4.77
CA HIS A 190 -3.82 -0.46 4.43
C HIS A 190 -4.90 0.42 5.05
N GLY A 191 -4.61 1.11 6.16
CA GLY A 191 -5.51 2.15 6.68
C GLY A 191 -5.76 3.25 5.64
N ILE A 192 -4.69 3.71 4.97
CA ILE A 192 -4.79 4.71 3.91
C ILE A 192 -5.47 4.12 2.67
N VAL A 193 -4.93 3.01 2.12
CA VAL A 193 -5.42 2.43 0.85
C VAL A 193 -6.90 2.07 0.91
N CYS A 194 -7.34 1.39 1.98
CA CYS A 194 -8.74 0.96 2.12
C CYS A 194 -9.73 2.11 2.33
N SER A 195 -9.26 3.28 2.78
CA SER A 195 -10.10 4.47 2.96
C SER A 195 -10.17 5.38 1.72
N MET A 196 -9.20 5.27 0.80
CA MET A 196 -9.11 6.13 -0.39
C MET A 196 -10.35 6.08 -1.30
N PRO A 197 -11.03 4.93 -1.53
CA PRO A 197 -12.26 4.90 -2.33
C PRO A 197 -13.38 5.79 -1.77
N ALA A 198 -13.41 6.03 -0.47
CA ALA A 198 -14.34 6.96 0.17
C ALA A 198 -13.86 8.42 0.16
N GLY A 199 -12.70 8.73 -0.41
CA GLY A 199 -12.15 10.07 -0.48
C GLY A 199 -11.67 10.62 0.86
N VAL A 200 -11.28 9.75 1.80
CA VAL A 200 -10.71 10.17 3.09
C VAL A 200 -9.34 10.79 2.85
N VAL A 201 -9.20 12.09 3.13
CA VAL A 201 -7.92 12.78 2.92
C VAL A 201 -6.95 12.41 4.04
N SER A 202 -5.72 12.02 3.68
CA SER A 202 -4.82 11.35 4.62
C SER A 202 -3.40 11.86 4.60
N ALA A 203 -2.82 11.96 5.80
CA ALA A 203 -1.40 12.14 6.06
C ALA A 203 -0.75 10.82 6.47
N GLY A 204 0.50 10.61 6.06
CA GLY A 204 1.32 9.49 6.50
C GLY A 204 2.29 9.91 7.60
N VAL A 205 2.35 9.15 8.70
CA VAL A 205 3.43 9.27 9.70
C VAL A 205 4.15 7.92 9.74
N THR A 206 5.32 7.82 9.13
CA THR A 206 5.88 6.51 8.81
C THR A 206 7.38 6.38 9.01
N MET A 207 7.80 5.14 9.19
CA MET A 207 9.13 4.63 8.89
C MET A 207 9.10 3.63 7.71
N ASP A 208 7.92 3.38 7.14
CA ASP A 208 7.65 2.32 6.15
C ASP A 208 7.68 2.88 4.74
N GLU A 209 8.49 2.30 3.88
CA GLU A 209 8.60 2.70 2.46
C GLU A 209 7.27 2.60 1.70
N ARG A 210 6.36 1.71 2.10
CA ARG A 210 5.05 1.56 1.43
C ARG A 210 4.21 2.82 1.49
N ILE A 211 4.15 3.46 2.67
CA ILE A 211 3.42 4.74 2.83
C ILE A 211 4.16 5.84 2.09
N ARG A 212 5.50 5.89 2.19
CA ARG A 212 6.32 6.88 1.46
C ARG A 212 6.06 6.79 -0.04
N ASN A 213 6.13 5.60 -0.61
CA ASN A 213 5.89 5.40 -2.04
C ASN A 213 4.48 5.80 -2.46
N LEU A 214 3.46 5.42 -1.69
CA LEU A 214 2.08 5.82 -1.95
C LEU A 214 1.90 7.34 -1.95
N MET A 215 2.50 8.03 -0.97
CA MET A 215 2.41 9.49 -0.88
C MET A 215 3.11 10.18 -2.05
N HIS A 216 4.25 9.65 -2.51
CA HIS A 216 4.93 10.13 -3.71
C HIS A 216 4.13 9.86 -4.98
N GLU A 217 3.61 8.65 -5.16
CA GLU A 217 2.81 8.23 -6.31
C GLU A 217 1.56 9.08 -6.52
N ARG A 218 0.95 9.55 -5.44
CA ARG A 218 -0.23 10.43 -5.50
C ARG A 218 0.10 11.93 -5.47
N GLY A 219 1.39 12.31 -5.54
CA GLY A 219 1.83 13.70 -5.54
C GLY A 219 1.81 14.39 -4.18
N HIS A 220 1.60 13.67 -3.08
CA HIS A 220 1.39 14.21 -1.73
C HIS A 220 2.57 13.97 -0.79
N ALA A 221 3.81 14.04 -1.30
CA ALA A 221 5.02 13.90 -0.47
C ALA A 221 5.08 14.91 0.69
N HIS A 222 4.48 16.08 0.54
CA HIS A 222 4.38 17.12 1.57
C HIS A 222 3.43 16.77 2.73
N LEU A 223 2.59 15.73 2.58
CA LEU A 223 1.70 15.20 3.62
C LEU A 223 2.29 13.97 4.32
N LEU A 224 3.59 13.74 4.14
CA LEU A 224 4.34 12.63 4.73
C LEU A 224 5.29 13.13 5.81
N LEU A 225 5.27 12.49 6.97
CA LEU A 225 6.16 12.77 8.09
C LEU A 225 6.87 11.50 8.55
N GLU A 226 8.07 11.65 9.08
CA GLU A 226 8.82 10.55 9.68
C GLU A 226 8.52 10.43 11.19
N VAL A 227 8.46 9.20 11.68
CA VAL A 227 8.15 8.93 13.10
C VAL A 227 9.19 9.47 14.09
N ASP A 228 10.43 9.66 13.63
CA ASP A 228 11.55 10.17 14.42
C ASP A 228 11.79 11.67 14.26
N ASP A 229 10.93 12.38 13.55
CA ASP A 229 11.06 13.83 13.35
C ASP A 229 10.98 14.52 14.73
N PRO A 230 11.98 15.31 15.13
CA PRO A 230 11.98 16.01 16.40
C PRO A 230 10.88 17.07 16.53
N GLU A 231 10.38 17.58 15.40
CA GLU A 231 9.30 18.57 15.29
C GLU A 231 7.97 17.94 14.85
N LEU A 232 7.80 16.63 15.10
CA LEU A 232 6.64 15.87 14.60
C LEU A 232 5.31 16.51 14.99
N ALA A 233 5.16 17.02 16.21
CA ALA A 233 3.91 17.61 16.68
C ALA A 233 3.52 18.85 15.86
N GLU A 234 4.43 19.79 15.68
CA GLU A 234 4.22 21.02 14.93
C GLU A 234 3.97 20.76 13.45
N LYS A 235 4.80 19.91 12.84
CA LYS A 235 4.66 19.52 11.44
C LYS A 235 3.36 18.76 11.17
N LEU A 236 2.94 17.88 12.08
CA LEU A 236 1.69 17.16 11.95
C LEU A 236 0.48 18.10 12.05
N LEU A 237 0.49 19.06 12.95
CA LEU A 237 -0.55 20.08 13.02
C LEU A 237 -0.59 20.92 11.72
N THR A 238 0.56 21.28 11.18
CA THR A 238 0.66 21.97 9.88
C THR A 238 0.07 21.12 8.74
N VAL A 239 0.42 19.84 8.69
CA VAL A 239 -0.11 18.90 7.69
C VAL A 239 -1.63 18.73 7.83
N LEU A 240 -2.16 18.55 9.04
CA LEU A 240 -3.59 18.47 9.28
C LEU A 240 -4.33 19.76 8.85
N THR A 241 -3.71 20.90 9.11
CA THR A 241 -4.22 22.21 8.65
C THR A 241 -4.25 22.32 7.13
N THR A 242 -3.23 21.79 6.47
CA THR A 242 -3.14 21.73 5.01
C THR A 242 -4.22 20.81 4.44
N LEU A 243 -4.42 19.63 5.03
CA LEU A 243 -5.51 18.72 4.64
C LEU A 243 -6.89 19.36 4.76
N GLU A 244 -7.13 20.16 5.82
CA GLU A 244 -8.39 20.86 5.99
C GLU A 244 -8.60 21.93 4.90
N ARG A 245 -7.55 22.70 4.59
CA ARG A 245 -7.62 23.78 3.58
C ARG A 245 -7.73 23.25 2.15
N GLU A 246 -7.02 22.17 1.84
CA GLU A 246 -6.87 21.64 0.47
C GLU A 246 -7.68 20.34 0.26
N GLN A 247 -8.68 20.11 1.11
CA GLN A 247 -9.42 18.86 1.18
C GLN A 247 -9.92 18.37 -0.17
N GLU A 248 -10.55 19.24 -0.96
CA GLU A 248 -11.15 18.84 -2.24
C GLU A 248 -10.08 18.47 -3.28
N ALA A 249 -9.02 19.26 -3.40
CA ALA A 249 -7.93 18.96 -4.32
C ALA A 249 -7.22 17.64 -3.95
N VAL A 250 -6.93 17.43 -2.67
CA VAL A 250 -6.33 16.17 -2.18
C VAL A 250 -7.26 14.98 -2.44
N ARG A 251 -8.58 15.16 -2.29
CA ARG A 251 -9.58 14.11 -2.54
C ARG A 251 -9.64 13.72 -4.02
N GLU A 252 -9.62 14.68 -4.92
CA GLU A 252 -9.58 14.39 -6.36
C GLU A 252 -8.34 13.61 -6.76
N ASP A 253 -7.17 13.98 -6.25
CA ASP A 253 -5.92 13.27 -6.53
C ASP A 253 -5.93 11.84 -5.95
N ILE A 254 -6.57 11.65 -4.78
CA ILE A 254 -6.82 10.35 -4.19
C ILE A 254 -7.66 9.49 -5.15
N TRP A 255 -8.76 10.00 -5.67
CA TRP A 255 -9.66 9.25 -6.56
C TRP A 255 -9.00 8.92 -7.91
N ARG A 256 -8.26 9.86 -8.50
CA ARG A 256 -7.42 9.57 -9.68
C ARG A 256 -6.40 8.46 -9.40
N THR A 257 -5.80 8.46 -8.20
CA THR A 257 -4.89 7.40 -7.77
C THR A 257 -5.59 6.06 -7.62
N VAL A 258 -6.81 6.01 -7.09
CA VAL A 258 -7.63 4.79 -7.04
C VAL A 258 -7.87 4.24 -8.44
N VAL A 259 -8.34 5.05 -9.38
CA VAL A 259 -8.61 4.64 -10.76
C VAL A 259 -7.35 4.10 -11.45
N ARG A 260 -6.22 4.81 -11.33
CA ARG A 260 -4.92 4.35 -11.85
C ARG A 260 -4.53 2.97 -11.30
N ASN A 261 -4.71 2.76 -10.01
CA ASN A 261 -4.36 1.49 -9.37
C ASN A 261 -5.32 0.34 -9.73
N LEU A 262 -6.60 0.62 -9.96
CA LEU A 262 -7.53 -0.38 -10.51
C LEU A 262 -7.07 -0.86 -11.89
N LYS A 263 -6.64 0.05 -12.77
CA LYS A 263 -6.07 -0.32 -14.07
C LYS A 263 -4.78 -1.14 -13.95
N LEU A 264 -3.89 -0.77 -13.02
CA LEU A 264 -2.67 -1.56 -12.74
C LEU A 264 -3.02 -2.95 -12.19
N MET A 265 -4.03 -3.06 -11.34
CA MET A 265 -4.49 -4.34 -10.80
C MET A 265 -5.05 -5.23 -11.91
N ALA A 266 -5.87 -4.69 -12.80
CA ALA A 266 -6.36 -5.41 -13.97
C ALA A 266 -5.21 -5.91 -14.85
N ARG A 267 -4.19 -5.07 -15.07
CA ARG A 267 -2.99 -5.44 -15.83
C ARG A 267 -2.23 -6.61 -15.20
N MET A 268 -2.25 -6.75 -13.87
CA MET A 268 -1.69 -7.94 -13.22
C MET A 268 -2.39 -9.22 -13.66
N GLY A 269 -3.71 -9.18 -13.85
CA GLY A 269 -4.50 -10.28 -14.40
C GLY A 269 -4.09 -10.65 -15.83
N THR A 270 -3.88 -9.65 -16.68
CA THR A 270 -3.36 -9.83 -18.05
C THR A 270 -1.99 -10.52 -18.04
N TYR A 271 -1.05 -10.05 -17.23
CA TYR A 271 0.27 -10.69 -17.10
C TYR A 271 0.18 -12.14 -16.62
N PHE A 272 -0.74 -12.40 -15.69
CA PHE A 272 -0.95 -13.75 -15.19
C PHE A 272 -1.49 -14.66 -16.30
N GLU A 273 -2.51 -14.23 -17.05
CA GLU A 273 -3.09 -14.99 -18.16
C GLU A 273 -2.07 -15.27 -19.27
N GLU A 274 -1.30 -14.26 -19.68
CA GLU A 274 -0.22 -14.42 -20.66
C GLU A 274 0.86 -15.42 -20.20
N SER A 275 1.22 -15.35 -18.92
CA SER A 275 2.19 -16.28 -18.32
C SER A 275 1.64 -17.70 -18.23
N LEU A 276 0.37 -17.83 -17.87
CA LEU A 276 -0.31 -19.13 -17.80
C LEU A 276 -0.38 -19.77 -19.18
N HIS A 277 -0.79 -19.02 -20.19
CA HIS A 277 -0.88 -19.53 -21.57
C HIS A 277 0.49 -19.91 -22.15
N ARG A 278 1.54 -19.17 -21.78
CA ARG A 278 2.93 -19.51 -22.18
C ARG A 278 3.42 -20.81 -21.57
N CYS A 279 3.08 -21.06 -20.29
CA CYS A 279 3.52 -22.25 -19.56
C CYS A 279 2.63 -23.47 -19.83
N TYR A 280 1.36 -23.25 -20.11
CA TYR A 280 0.32 -24.26 -20.30
C TYR A 280 -0.58 -23.90 -21.48
N PRO A 281 -0.12 -24.09 -22.74
CA PRO A 281 -0.87 -23.68 -23.92
C PRO A 281 -2.25 -24.33 -24.05
N GLU A 282 -2.44 -25.51 -23.46
CA GLU A 282 -3.70 -26.24 -23.40
C GLU A 282 -4.69 -25.70 -22.36
N PHE A 283 -4.27 -24.81 -21.49
CA PHE A 283 -5.15 -24.25 -20.46
C PHE A 283 -6.25 -23.41 -21.12
N PRO A 284 -7.53 -23.64 -20.79
CA PRO A 284 -8.61 -22.87 -21.40
C PRO A 284 -8.58 -21.42 -20.91
N VAL A 285 -8.28 -20.51 -21.83
CA VAL A 285 -8.37 -19.07 -21.60
C VAL A 285 -9.72 -18.54 -22.05
N ARG A 286 -10.16 -17.44 -21.49
CA ARG A 286 -11.38 -16.76 -21.93
C ARG A 286 -11.24 -16.38 -23.41
N ARG A 287 -12.28 -16.66 -24.20
CA ARG A 287 -12.33 -16.30 -25.63
C ARG A 287 -13.23 -15.09 -25.81
N GLY A 288 -12.78 -14.11 -26.60
CA GLY A 288 -13.52 -12.91 -26.95
C GLY A 288 -12.71 -11.64 -26.69
N PHE A 289 -13.32 -10.51 -27.01
CA PHE A 289 -12.75 -9.21 -26.64
C PHE A 289 -12.99 -8.99 -25.14
N LEU A 290 -11.92 -9.08 -24.35
CA LEU A 290 -11.94 -8.73 -22.94
C LEU A 290 -11.60 -7.26 -22.78
N SER A 291 -12.39 -6.56 -22.00
CA SER A 291 -12.00 -5.25 -21.47
C SER A 291 -10.99 -5.46 -20.34
N TRP A 292 -10.24 -4.44 -20.01
CA TRP A 292 -9.34 -4.52 -18.85
C TRP A 292 -10.10 -4.76 -17.52
N GLU A 293 -11.36 -4.32 -17.45
CA GLU A 293 -12.22 -4.51 -16.27
C GLU A 293 -12.57 -5.97 -16.02
N ASP A 294 -12.56 -6.82 -17.07
CA ASP A 294 -12.82 -8.25 -16.96
C ASP A 294 -11.77 -9.00 -16.13
N TYR A 295 -10.62 -8.36 -15.90
CA TYR A 295 -9.54 -8.87 -15.03
C TYR A 295 -9.67 -8.42 -13.57
N LEU A 296 -10.67 -7.63 -13.22
CA LEU A 296 -10.99 -7.24 -11.86
C LEU A 296 -12.11 -8.11 -11.26
N PRO A 297 -12.17 -8.25 -9.93
CA PRO A 297 -13.36 -8.77 -9.28
C PRO A 297 -14.55 -7.82 -9.52
N PRO A 298 -15.79 -8.26 -9.28
CA PRO A 298 -16.96 -7.38 -9.37
C PRO A 298 -16.74 -6.11 -8.54
N LEU A 299 -16.79 -4.96 -9.20
CA LEU A 299 -16.57 -3.67 -8.56
C LEU A 299 -17.84 -3.18 -7.85
N SER A 300 -17.67 -2.53 -6.70
CA SER A 300 -18.74 -1.82 -6.01
C SER A 300 -19.27 -0.62 -6.82
N GLN A 301 -20.44 -0.14 -6.46
CA GLN A 301 -21.01 1.05 -7.06
C GLN A 301 -20.10 2.28 -6.92
N THR A 302 -19.43 2.42 -5.77
CA THR A 302 -18.46 3.50 -5.53
C THR A 302 -17.32 3.45 -6.51
N LEU A 303 -16.68 2.29 -6.69
CA LEU A 303 -15.55 2.14 -7.61
C LEU A 303 -15.96 2.32 -9.07
N ARG A 304 -17.15 1.84 -9.49
CA ARG A 304 -17.67 2.08 -10.85
C ARG A 304 -17.85 3.55 -11.11
N ARG A 305 -18.48 4.29 -10.19
CA ARG A 305 -18.64 5.74 -10.32
C ARG A 305 -17.31 6.47 -10.46
N LEU A 306 -16.29 6.08 -9.65
CA LEU A 306 -14.96 6.68 -9.77
C LEU A 306 -14.33 6.40 -11.13
N LEU A 307 -14.50 5.21 -11.69
CA LEU A 307 -14.05 4.90 -13.05
C LEU A 307 -14.76 5.76 -14.07
N GLU A 308 -16.09 5.86 -14.02
CA GLU A 308 -16.87 6.67 -14.94
C GLU A 308 -16.46 8.16 -14.90
N GLU A 309 -16.16 8.69 -13.70
CA GLU A 309 -15.85 10.11 -13.52
C GLU A 309 -14.38 10.43 -13.87
N TYR A 310 -13.44 9.62 -13.45
CA TYR A 310 -12.00 9.94 -13.51
C TYR A 310 -11.25 9.25 -14.66
N ASP A 311 -11.78 8.17 -15.26
CA ASP A 311 -11.13 7.52 -16.40
C ASP A 311 -11.29 8.34 -17.69
N VAL A 312 -12.44 8.98 -17.88
CA VAL A 312 -12.71 9.83 -19.04
C VAL A 312 -11.78 11.07 -19.07
N GLN A 313 -11.43 11.62 -17.91
CA GLN A 313 -10.56 12.81 -17.82
C GLN A 313 -9.10 12.50 -18.24
N GLU A 314 -8.56 11.32 -17.93
CA GLU A 314 -7.23 10.93 -18.40
C GLU A 314 -7.16 10.81 -19.94
N SER A 315 -8.22 10.31 -20.57
CA SER A 315 -8.29 10.15 -22.03
C SER A 315 -8.40 11.51 -22.76
N THR A 316 -9.02 12.51 -22.14
CA THR A 316 -9.16 13.87 -22.70
C THR A 316 -7.88 14.69 -22.49
N GLY A 317 -7.27 14.64 -21.32
CA GLY A 317 -6.01 15.33 -21.04
C GLY A 317 -4.82 14.81 -21.87
N ALA A 318 -4.79 13.49 -22.14
CA ALA A 318 -3.80 12.91 -23.03
C ALA A 318 -3.94 13.35 -24.50
N ARG A 319 -5.18 13.65 -24.94
CA ARG A 319 -5.46 14.18 -26.28
C ARG A 319 -5.11 15.65 -26.42
N GLU A 320 -5.27 16.46 -25.39
CA GLU A 320 -4.88 17.88 -25.40
C GLU A 320 -3.38 18.08 -25.33
N THR A 321 -2.65 17.32 -24.52
CA THR A 321 -1.17 17.35 -24.49
C THR A 321 -0.53 16.84 -25.77
N SER A 322 -1.18 15.89 -26.46
CA SER A 322 -0.75 15.40 -27.77
C SER A 322 -0.98 16.44 -28.87
N ARG A 323 -2.06 17.21 -28.84
CA ARG A 323 -2.34 18.31 -29.79
C ARG A 323 -1.40 19.50 -29.62
N GLN A 324 -1.02 19.84 -28.38
CA GLN A 324 -0.06 20.93 -28.12
C GLN A 324 1.38 20.57 -28.56
N ARG A 325 1.75 19.29 -28.60
CA ARG A 325 3.08 18.85 -29.10
C ARG A 325 3.15 18.78 -30.63
N HIS A 326 2.03 18.74 -31.35
CA HIS A 326 2.00 18.67 -32.83
C HIS A 326 1.66 20.02 -33.50
N GLY A 327 1.42 21.08 -32.71
CA GLY A 327 1.11 22.42 -33.23
C GLY A 327 2.31 23.39 -33.34
N GLY A 328 3.53 22.93 -33.12
CA GLY A 328 4.70 23.80 -33.09
C GLY A 328 5.93 23.20 -33.77
N SER A 329 5.88 22.88 -35.05
CA SER A 329 7.07 22.85 -35.92
C SER A 329 6.71 22.58 -37.39
N GLU A 330 6.28 23.58 -38.10
CA GLU A 330 6.52 23.67 -39.53
C GLU A 330 7.74 24.57 -39.73
N GLY A 331 8.83 23.99 -40.19
CA GLY A 331 10.03 24.71 -40.65
C GLY A 331 11.31 23.93 -40.54
N GLN A 332 11.78 23.46 -41.75
CA GLN A 332 13.16 23.06 -42.07
C GLN A 332 13.69 21.74 -41.50
N GLU A 333 14.19 20.82 -42.21
CA GLU A 333 15.09 20.67 -43.37
C GLU A 333 15.28 19.17 -43.69
N ARG A 334 15.30 18.82 -44.93
CA ARG A 334 15.58 17.48 -45.47
C ARG A 334 17.05 17.12 -45.25
N THR A 335 17.34 16.01 -44.63
CA THR A 335 18.59 15.26 -44.85
C THR A 335 18.28 13.76 -44.94
N SER A 336 18.98 13.15 -45.90
CA SER A 336 18.82 11.81 -46.47
C SER A 336 19.06 10.65 -45.50
N PRO A 337 18.56 9.43 -45.81
CA PRO A 337 18.62 8.28 -44.92
C PRO A 337 19.99 7.59 -44.88
N VAL A 338 20.50 7.31 -43.70
CA VAL A 338 21.65 6.45 -43.46
C VAL A 338 21.17 4.99 -43.33
N LYS A 339 21.75 4.11 -44.15
CA LYS A 339 21.56 2.65 -44.16
C LYS A 339 22.06 2.01 -42.86
N PRO A 340 21.41 0.98 -42.35
CA PRO A 340 21.97 0.16 -41.27
C PRO A 340 23.00 -0.86 -41.77
N PRO A 341 24.00 -1.23 -40.96
CA PRO A 341 24.97 -2.25 -41.32
C PRO A 341 24.41 -3.65 -41.13
N THR A 342 24.50 -4.43 -42.22
CA THR A 342 24.32 -5.88 -42.23
C THR A 342 25.54 -6.56 -41.62
N GLY A 343 25.31 -7.31 -40.51
CA GLY A 343 26.32 -8.18 -39.93
C GLY A 343 25.70 -9.51 -39.53
N ILE A 344 25.82 -10.49 -40.44
CA ILE A 344 25.46 -11.90 -40.19
C ILE A 344 26.58 -12.51 -39.34
N ILE A 345 26.25 -13.04 -38.18
CA ILE A 345 27.11 -13.97 -37.43
C ILE A 345 26.42 -15.32 -37.35
N ARG A 346 27.07 -16.30 -38.04
CA ARG A 346 26.74 -17.72 -38.08
C ARG A 346 26.92 -18.38 -36.70
N ALA A 347 26.01 -19.28 -36.37
CA ALA A 347 26.15 -20.25 -35.29
C ALA A 347 27.11 -21.38 -35.69
N PRO A 348 27.87 -21.98 -34.77
CA PRO A 348 28.49 -23.28 -34.98
C PRO A 348 27.68 -24.40 -34.34
N GLY A 349 27.62 -25.46 -35.10
CA GLY A 349 27.03 -26.74 -35.06
C GLY A 349 27.17 -27.59 -33.80
N GLY A 350 26.34 -28.63 -33.86
CA GLY A 350 25.99 -29.59 -32.85
C GLY A 350 27.08 -30.60 -32.48
N PHE A 351 26.75 -31.31 -31.44
CA PHE A 351 27.18 -32.63 -31.00
C PHE A 351 26.12 -33.05 -30.00
N GLY A 352 25.45 -34.16 -30.05
CA GLY A 352 25.87 -35.53 -30.23
C GLY A 352 25.14 -36.31 -29.14
N SER A 353 24.26 -37.20 -29.56
CA SER A 353 23.51 -38.12 -28.71
C SER A 353 24.47 -39.10 -27.99
N SER A 354 24.21 -39.38 -26.70
CA SER A 354 24.39 -40.74 -26.17
C SER A 354 23.51 -40.97 -24.93
N SER A 355 22.74 -42.01 -25.11
CA SER A 355 21.97 -42.75 -24.09
C SER A 355 22.85 -43.31 -23.00
N GLU A 356 22.41 -43.29 -21.75
CA GLU A 356 22.59 -44.46 -20.89
C GLU A 356 21.60 -44.44 -19.71
N ARG A 357 21.06 -45.60 -19.48
CA ARG A 357 20.07 -46.02 -18.47
C ARG A 357 20.73 -46.30 -17.12
N ALA A 358 19.89 -46.34 -16.15
CA ALA A 358 19.86 -47.09 -14.88
C ALA A 358 20.06 -46.19 -13.66
N ASN A 359 19.42 -46.33 -12.53
CA ASN A 359 18.56 -47.33 -11.94
C ASN A 359 17.96 -46.72 -10.66
N ARG A 360 16.81 -47.15 -10.29
CA ARG A 360 16.11 -47.18 -8.99
C ARG A 360 17.05 -47.27 -7.77
N ASP A 361 16.71 -46.58 -6.67
CA ASP A 361 16.00 -47.14 -5.53
C ASP A 361 16.03 -46.21 -4.31
N GLU A 362 14.86 -46.12 -3.69
CA GLU A 362 14.56 -46.10 -2.24
C GLU A 362 14.85 -44.89 -1.36
N LEU A 363 13.73 -44.42 -0.85
CA LEU A 363 13.46 -43.68 0.38
C LEU A 363 13.97 -44.44 1.65
N PRO A 364 14.14 -43.84 2.81
CA PRO A 364 12.97 -43.30 3.54
C PRO A 364 12.98 -41.79 3.76
#